data_4fceec327cb3c8c7c9661f81e341d004
#
_entry.id   4fceec327cb3c8c7c9661f81e341d004
#
_cell.length_a   1.000
_cell.length_b   1.000
_cell.length_c   1.000
_cell.angle_alpha   90.00
_cell.angle_beta   90.00
_cell.angle_gamma   90.00
#
_symmetry.space_group_name_H-M   'P 1'
#
loop_
_entity.id
_entity.type
_entity.pdbx_description
1 polymer ?
#
loop_
_entity_poly.entity_id
_entity_poly.type
_entity_poly.pdbx_seq_one_letter_code
_entity_poly.pdbx_strand_id
1 'polypeptide(L)'
;MVIELIAGFITNALVLIADAGHMFLDSAALGLAWWSAVLSQKGDDEKLSYGYHRMQVLAAFVNGLSLLILAIWITWESLVRLASPESILPLPTLIVGIMGLIINLVVYRWLHNSSNNLNVKSAALHVLGDLLGSFAAILASLAVLFFGWLYVDPALTMVIALILFRGAYGVLKDSIMILLDGVPPGFDLTEIKQTLKDQCRLVVDIHHVHAWSLTSNRPMLTLHAQITDSDQSIVAVKSIKAILKQEFQIDHSTIQIELEGCPDEEGSHSH
;
A
#
# COMPACT_ATOMS: atom_id res chain seq x y z
N MET A 1 -5.75 -14.29 16.62
CA MET A 1 -4.29 -14.33 16.42
C MET A 1 -3.55 -15.29 17.34
N VAL A 2 -3.25 -14.97 18.66
CA VAL A 2 -2.43 -15.86 19.53
C VAL A 2 -3.04 -17.25 19.71
N ILE A 3 -4.35 -17.34 19.96
CA ILE A 3 -5.09 -18.60 20.08
C ILE A 3 -5.04 -19.39 18.78
N GLU A 4 -5.22 -18.77 17.65
CA GLU A 4 -5.16 -19.37 16.31
C GLU A 4 -3.76 -19.89 15.99
N LEU A 5 -2.71 -19.12 16.34
CA LEU A 5 -1.32 -19.55 16.15
C LEU A 5 -1.01 -20.81 16.96
N ILE A 6 -1.33 -20.79 18.27
CA ILE A 6 -1.12 -21.95 19.15
C ILE A 6 -1.95 -23.14 18.67
N ALA A 7 -3.22 -22.91 18.34
CA ALA A 7 -4.10 -23.96 17.83
C ALA A 7 -3.59 -24.51 16.49
N GLY A 8 -3.15 -23.67 15.57
CA GLY A 8 -2.60 -24.06 14.28
C GLY A 8 -1.40 -25.02 14.42
N PHE A 9 -0.48 -24.71 15.32
CA PHE A 9 0.65 -25.60 15.62
C PHE A 9 0.23 -26.92 16.32
N ILE A 10 -0.69 -26.85 17.27
CA ILE A 10 -1.17 -28.06 17.97
C ILE A 10 -1.99 -28.97 17.06
N THR A 11 -2.81 -28.37 16.19
CA THR A 11 -3.71 -29.11 15.30
C THR A 11 -3.08 -29.46 13.95
N ASN A 12 -1.88 -28.93 13.67
CA ASN A 12 -1.19 -29.01 12.39
C ASN A 12 -2.02 -28.44 11.21
N ALA A 13 -2.97 -27.52 11.48
CA ALA A 13 -3.82 -26.89 10.47
C ALA A 13 -3.10 -25.70 9.86
N LEU A 14 -2.68 -25.86 8.58
CA LEU A 14 -1.88 -24.82 7.89
C LEU A 14 -2.69 -23.55 7.65
N VAL A 15 -3.99 -23.65 7.40
CA VAL A 15 -4.88 -22.51 7.23
C VAL A 15 -4.94 -21.62 8.46
N LEU A 16 -4.91 -22.18 9.70
CA LEU A 16 -4.88 -21.40 10.94
C LEU A 16 -3.52 -20.70 11.14
N ILE A 17 -2.43 -21.38 10.78
CA ILE A 17 -1.08 -20.78 10.85
C ILE A 17 -0.95 -19.62 9.87
N ALA A 18 -1.49 -19.76 8.66
CA ALA A 18 -1.50 -18.72 7.64
C ALA A 18 -2.28 -17.48 8.10
N ASP A 19 -3.49 -17.69 8.62
CA ASP A 19 -4.37 -16.64 9.13
C ASP A 19 -3.75 -15.90 10.32
N ALA A 20 -3.24 -16.64 11.31
CA ALA A 20 -2.55 -16.06 12.46
C ALA A 20 -1.28 -15.29 12.10
N GLY A 21 -0.50 -15.77 11.12
CA GLY A 21 0.68 -15.11 10.58
C GLY A 21 0.34 -13.78 9.90
N HIS A 22 -0.73 -13.76 9.10
CA HIS A 22 -1.24 -12.54 8.46
C HIS A 22 -1.67 -11.52 9.52
N MET A 23 -2.54 -11.90 10.47
CA MET A 23 -3.00 -11.03 11.55
C MET A 23 -1.85 -10.48 12.40
N PHE A 24 -0.78 -11.27 12.61
CA PHE A 24 0.41 -10.81 13.33
C PHE A 24 1.13 -9.70 12.56
N LEU A 25 1.38 -9.90 11.26
CA LEU A 25 2.04 -8.90 10.43
C LEU A 25 1.22 -7.62 10.31
N ASP A 26 -0.10 -7.71 10.22
CA ASP A 26 -0.97 -6.53 10.18
C ASP A 26 -0.95 -5.75 11.49
N SER A 27 -0.94 -6.45 12.63
CA SER A 27 -0.79 -5.81 13.94
C SER A 27 0.55 -5.09 14.08
N ALA A 28 1.62 -5.71 13.59
CA ALA A 28 2.96 -5.11 13.56
C ALA A 28 3.00 -3.90 12.61
N ALA A 29 2.35 -4.00 11.44
CA ALA A 29 2.25 -2.91 10.47
C ALA A 29 1.49 -1.70 11.03
N LEU A 30 0.39 -1.92 11.75
CA LEU A 30 -0.34 -0.85 12.44
C LEU A 30 0.54 -0.17 13.49
N GLY A 31 1.33 -0.93 14.25
CA GLY A 31 2.31 -0.39 15.19
C GLY A 31 3.38 0.47 14.52
N LEU A 32 3.94 -0.02 13.40
CA LEU A 32 4.91 0.74 12.59
C LEU A 32 4.29 1.98 11.96
N ALA A 33 3.05 1.89 11.46
CA ALA A 33 2.33 3.02 10.89
C ALA A 33 2.06 4.10 11.94
N TRP A 34 1.64 3.71 13.14
CA TRP A 34 1.45 4.63 14.26
C TRP A 34 2.77 5.30 14.65
N TRP A 35 3.83 4.53 14.83
CA TRP A 35 5.15 5.07 15.17
C TRP A 35 5.68 6.04 14.11
N SER A 36 5.57 5.69 12.82
CA SER A 36 5.99 6.55 11.72
C SER A 36 5.12 7.81 11.62
N ALA A 37 3.82 7.73 11.93
CA ALA A 37 2.94 8.89 11.99
C ALA A 37 3.32 9.86 13.12
N VAL A 38 3.67 9.35 14.29
CA VAL A 38 4.20 10.15 15.40
C VAL A 38 5.53 10.80 15.01
N LEU A 39 6.41 10.05 14.35
CA LEU A 39 7.71 10.55 13.91
C LEU A 39 7.57 11.63 12.82
N SER A 40 6.61 11.48 11.90
CA SER A 40 6.37 12.46 10.83
C SER A 40 5.80 13.80 11.32
N GLN A 41 5.33 13.87 12.58
CA GLN A 41 4.93 15.12 13.21
C GLN A 41 6.14 15.96 13.70
N LYS A 42 7.32 15.36 13.79
CA LYS A 42 8.56 16.11 13.97
C LYS A 42 8.83 16.87 12.69
N GLY A 43 8.97 18.18 12.79
CA GLY A 43 9.27 19.05 11.65
C GLY A 43 10.56 18.66 10.94
N ASP A 44 10.87 19.42 9.91
CA ASP A 44 12.13 19.30 9.16
C ASP A 44 13.31 19.59 10.09
N ASP A 45 14.40 18.88 9.93
CA ASP A 45 15.65 19.12 10.64
C ASP A 45 16.81 19.29 9.65
N GLU A 46 18.00 19.66 10.14
CA GLU A 46 19.19 19.87 9.30
C GLU A 46 19.62 18.62 8.50
N LYS A 47 19.15 17.43 8.90
CA LYS A 47 19.50 16.16 8.24
C LYS A 47 18.43 15.69 7.26
N LEU A 48 17.17 16.01 7.52
CA LEU A 48 16.02 15.55 6.72
C LEU A 48 15.19 16.77 6.29
N SER A 49 15.54 17.33 5.14
CA SER A 49 14.95 18.56 4.60
C SER A 49 13.42 18.49 4.35
N TYR A 50 12.89 17.29 4.19
CA TYR A 50 11.44 17.03 4.10
C TYR A 50 10.89 16.32 5.35
N GLY A 51 11.63 16.33 6.46
CA GLY A 51 11.26 15.66 7.71
C GLY A 51 11.15 14.12 7.56
N TYR A 52 10.38 13.50 8.44
CA TYR A 52 10.27 12.05 8.54
C TYR A 52 9.09 11.46 7.73
N HIS A 53 8.52 12.20 6.79
CA HIS A 53 7.32 11.77 6.06
C HIS A 53 7.53 10.45 5.30
N ARG A 54 8.71 10.21 4.72
CA ARG A 54 9.04 8.96 4.01
C ARG A 54 9.11 7.72 4.90
N MET A 55 9.16 7.89 6.23
CA MET A 55 9.11 6.76 7.17
C MET A 55 7.80 5.98 7.06
N GLN A 56 6.69 6.63 6.68
CA GLN A 56 5.42 5.94 6.44
C GLN A 56 5.50 5.02 5.22
N VAL A 57 6.19 5.46 4.16
CA VAL A 57 6.39 4.67 2.94
C VAL A 57 7.33 3.49 3.21
N LEU A 58 8.39 3.74 3.99
CA LEU A 58 9.32 2.67 4.40
C LEU A 58 8.61 1.62 5.29
N ALA A 59 7.75 2.05 6.20
CA ALA A 59 6.94 1.14 7.02
C ALA A 59 6.02 0.28 6.14
N ALA A 60 5.35 0.88 5.14
CA ALA A 60 4.52 0.15 4.19
C ALA A 60 5.34 -0.83 3.34
N PHE A 61 6.54 -0.45 2.90
CA PHE A 61 7.46 -1.33 2.17
C PHE A 61 7.87 -2.54 3.01
N VAL A 62 8.29 -2.32 4.27
CA VAL A 62 8.68 -3.41 5.19
C VAL A 62 7.50 -4.34 5.45
N ASN A 63 6.28 -3.82 5.64
CA ASN A 63 5.09 -4.64 5.79
C ASN A 63 4.80 -5.47 4.54
N GLY A 64 4.80 -4.85 3.36
CA GLY A 64 4.58 -5.55 2.09
C GLY A 64 5.62 -6.65 1.84
N LEU A 65 6.89 -6.40 2.18
CA LEU A 65 7.96 -7.40 2.07
C LEU A 65 7.74 -8.57 3.04
N SER A 66 7.34 -8.29 4.29
CA SER A 66 7.05 -9.32 5.30
C SER A 66 5.87 -10.19 4.88
N LEU A 67 4.79 -9.59 4.37
CA LEU A 67 3.63 -10.32 3.82
C LEU A 67 4.01 -11.17 2.59
N LEU A 68 4.88 -10.67 1.71
CA LEU A 68 5.35 -11.42 0.56
C LEU A 68 6.16 -12.66 0.99
N ILE A 69 7.07 -12.51 1.96
CA ILE A 69 7.85 -13.61 2.51
C ILE A 69 6.92 -14.66 3.14
N LEU A 70 5.93 -14.22 3.91
CA LEU A 70 4.93 -15.11 4.51
C LEU A 70 4.14 -15.85 3.42
N ALA A 71 3.65 -15.16 2.39
CA ALA A 71 2.90 -15.76 1.29
C ALA A 71 3.72 -16.81 0.52
N ILE A 72 5.01 -16.53 0.26
CA ILE A 72 5.93 -17.48 -0.38
C ILE A 72 6.11 -18.72 0.50
N TRP A 73 6.37 -18.54 1.80
CA TRP A 73 6.54 -19.65 2.73
C TRP A 73 5.28 -20.52 2.82
N ILE A 74 4.10 -19.91 2.97
CA ILE A 74 2.82 -20.63 3.01
C ILE A 74 2.57 -21.38 1.70
N THR A 75 2.87 -20.76 0.55
CA THR A 75 2.75 -21.41 -0.77
C THR A 75 3.63 -22.64 -0.84
N TRP A 76 4.89 -22.52 -0.43
CA TRP A 76 5.82 -23.66 -0.40
C TRP A 76 5.32 -24.79 0.50
N GLU A 77 4.91 -24.47 1.73
CA GLU A 77 4.39 -25.45 2.68
C GLU A 77 3.11 -26.13 2.17
N SER A 78 2.20 -25.35 1.54
CA SER A 78 1.00 -25.90 0.90
C SER A 78 1.34 -26.90 -0.21
N LEU A 79 2.34 -26.60 -1.04
CA LEU A 79 2.78 -27.52 -2.10
C LEU A 79 3.37 -28.81 -1.53
N VAL A 80 4.18 -28.71 -0.47
CA VAL A 80 4.76 -29.87 0.21
C VAL A 80 3.63 -30.76 0.78
N ARG A 81 2.64 -30.15 1.46
CA ARG A 81 1.49 -30.89 2.02
C ARG A 81 0.51 -31.41 0.97
N LEU A 82 0.43 -30.79 -0.20
CA LEU A 82 -0.31 -31.36 -1.33
C LEU A 82 0.39 -32.62 -1.90
N ALA A 83 1.73 -32.65 -1.88
CA ALA A 83 2.48 -33.84 -2.30
C ALA A 83 2.48 -34.96 -1.23
N SER A 84 2.51 -34.60 0.05
CA SER A 84 2.55 -35.50 1.18
C SER A 84 1.58 -35.04 2.29
N PRO A 85 0.28 -35.35 2.17
CA PRO A 85 -0.74 -34.83 3.06
C PRO A 85 -0.51 -35.25 4.52
N GLU A 86 -0.52 -34.26 5.39
CA GLU A 86 -0.44 -34.45 6.85
C GLU A 86 -1.84 -34.43 7.47
N SER A 87 -2.02 -35.23 8.52
CA SER A 87 -3.27 -35.23 9.28
C SER A 87 -3.39 -34.00 10.15
N ILE A 88 -4.53 -33.31 10.06
CA ILE A 88 -4.90 -32.26 11.00
C ILE A 88 -5.82 -32.83 12.09
N LEU A 89 -5.90 -32.16 13.23
CA LEU A 89 -6.89 -32.46 14.27
C LEU A 89 -8.18 -31.68 13.95
N PRO A 90 -9.22 -32.30 13.34
CA PRO A 90 -10.32 -31.53 12.74
C PRO A 90 -11.21 -30.88 13.79
N LEU A 91 -11.44 -31.51 14.94
CA LEU A 91 -12.36 -30.96 15.95
C LEU A 91 -11.83 -29.69 16.65
N PRO A 92 -10.59 -29.66 17.16
CA PRO A 92 -10.03 -28.42 17.70
C PRO A 92 -9.92 -27.31 16.63
N THR A 93 -9.52 -27.63 15.39
CA THR A 93 -9.44 -26.66 14.29
C THR A 93 -10.82 -26.06 13.98
N LEU A 94 -11.86 -26.90 13.98
CA LEU A 94 -13.26 -26.47 13.78
C LEU A 94 -13.70 -25.49 14.88
N ILE A 95 -13.41 -25.80 16.14
CA ILE A 95 -13.79 -24.95 17.28
C ILE A 95 -13.12 -23.58 17.16
N VAL A 96 -11.82 -23.55 16.88
CA VAL A 96 -11.05 -22.29 16.74
C VAL A 96 -11.54 -21.51 15.51
N GLY A 97 -11.78 -22.17 14.37
CA GLY A 97 -12.33 -21.52 13.18
C GLY A 97 -13.71 -20.90 13.43
N ILE A 98 -14.60 -21.58 14.14
CA ILE A 98 -15.93 -21.03 14.52
C ILE A 98 -15.77 -19.82 15.45
N MET A 99 -14.88 -19.90 16.45
CA MET A 99 -14.61 -18.78 17.34
C MET A 99 -14.06 -17.57 16.58
N GLY A 100 -13.10 -17.77 15.66
CA GLY A 100 -12.56 -16.74 14.80
C GLY A 100 -13.65 -16.12 13.92
N LEU A 101 -14.47 -16.95 13.28
CA LEU A 101 -15.57 -16.48 12.44
C LEU A 101 -16.56 -15.61 13.23
N ILE A 102 -16.96 -16.02 14.44
CA ILE A 102 -17.90 -15.26 15.28
C ILE A 102 -17.29 -13.90 15.67
N ILE A 103 -16.03 -13.88 16.13
CA ILE A 103 -15.34 -12.65 16.54
C ILE A 103 -15.25 -11.70 15.35
N ASN A 104 -14.76 -12.18 14.20
CA ASN A 104 -14.59 -11.35 13.01
C ASN A 104 -15.94 -10.86 12.46
N LEU A 105 -17.02 -11.66 12.55
CA LEU A 105 -18.37 -11.25 12.17
C LEU A 105 -18.92 -10.14 13.06
N VAL A 106 -18.68 -10.23 14.38
CA VAL A 106 -19.07 -9.18 15.33
C VAL A 106 -18.33 -7.88 15.03
N VAL A 107 -17.02 -7.96 14.82
CA VAL A 107 -16.18 -6.79 14.48
C VAL A 107 -16.61 -6.18 13.14
N TYR A 108 -16.81 -7.02 12.10
CA TYR A 108 -17.29 -6.58 10.80
C TYR A 108 -18.63 -5.82 10.91
N ARG A 109 -19.58 -6.40 11.64
CA ARG A 109 -20.91 -5.79 11.82
C ARG A 109 -20.84 -4.46 12.58
N TRP A 110 -19.96 -4.37 13.55
CA TRP A 110 -19.72 -3.14 14.32
C TRP A 110 -19.11 -2.05 13.43
N LEU A 111 -18.08 -2.38 12.66
CA LEU A 111 -17.44 -1.45 11.73
C LEU A 111 -18.40 -1.00 10.63
N HIS A 112 -19.17 -1.92 10.05
CA HIS A 112 -20.11 -1.62 8.97
C HIS A 112 -21.20 -0.63 9.39
N ASN A 113 -21.61 -0.66 10.65
CA ASN A 113 -22.62 0.24 11.20
C ASN A 113 -22.07 1.59 11.70
N SER A 114 -20.74 1.75 11.81
CA SER A 114 -20.17 2.85 12.62
C SER A 114 -19.91 4.15 11.86
N SER A 115 -19.71 4.20 10.56
CA SER A 115 -19.63 5.45 9.77
C SER A 115 -19.35 5.23 8.27
N ASN A 116 -19.64 6.27 7.44
CA ASN A 116 -19.26 6.33 6.01
C ASN A 116 -17.80 6.77 5.77
N ASN A 117 -16.94 6.72 6.78
CA ASN A 117 -15.53 7.11 6.65
C ASN A 117 -14.75 6.06 5.87
N LEU A 118 -13.87 6.49 4.95
CA LEU A 118 -13.02 5.62 4.11
C LEU A 118 -12.13 4.68 4.95
N ASN A 119 -11.62 5.16 6.09
CA ASN A 119 -10.80 4.36 6.99
C ASN A 119 -11.58 3.17 7.59
N VAL A 120 -12.86 3.41 7.95
CA VAL A 120 -13.73 2.35 8.48
C VAL A 120 -14.09 1.34 7.39
N LYS A 121 -14.30 1.79 6.14
CA LYS A 121 -14.52 0.89 5.00
C LYS A 121 -13.29 0.02 4.72
N SER A 122 -12.10 0.60 4.78
CA SER A 122 -10.84 -0.16 4.62
C SER A 122 -10.68 -1.22 5.72
N ALA A 123 -10.93 -0.85 6.99
CA ALA A 123 -10.89 -1.78 8.11
C ALA A 123 -11.95 -2.90 7.97
N ALA A 124 -13.16 -2.59 7.49
CA ALA A 124 -14.19 -3.58 7.25
C ALA A 124 -13.82 -4.57 6.12
N LEU A 125 -13.15 -4.09 5.06
CA LEU A 125 -12.63 -4.96 3.99
C LEU A 125 -11.51 -5.89 4.50
N HIS A 126 -10.67 -5.40 5.41
CA HIS A 126 -9.64 -6.20 6.05
C HIS A 126 -10.25 -7.34 6.87
N VAL A 127 -11.21 -7.02 7.76
CA VAL A 127 -11.93 -8.02 8.56
C VAL A 127 -12.70 -9.02 7.68
N LEU A 128 -13.13 -8.62 6.49
CA LEU A 128 -13.73 -9.55 5.51
C LEU A 128 -12.70 -10.58 5.02
N GLY A 129 -11.44 -10.21 4.88
CA GLY A 129 -10.33 -11.14 4.60
C GLY A 129 -10.16 -12.18 5.72
N ASP A 130 -10.17 -11.74 6.99
CA ASP A 130 -10.05 -12.62 8.17
C ASP A 130 -11.27 -13.57 8.28
N LEU A 131 -12.46 -13.12 7.87
CA LEU A 131 -13.64 -13.99 7.76
C LEU A 131 -13.43 -15.12 6.76
N LEU A 132 -12.76 -14.86 5.62
CA LEU A 132 -12.45 -15.90 4.63
C LEU A 132 -11.45 -16.91 5.18
N GLY A 133 -10.45 -16.50 5.94
CA GLY A 133 -9.49 -17.39 6.64
C GLY A 133 -10.20 -18.33 7.62
N SER A 134 -11.00 -17.75 8.52
CA SER A 134 -11.80 -18.52 9.48
C SER A 134 -12.79 -19.48 8.79
N PHE A 135 -13.42 -19.05 7.71
CA PHE A 135 -14.33 -19.87 6.92
C PHE A 135 -13.59 -21.06 6.23
N ALA A 136 -12.39 -20.79 5.71
CA ALA A 136 -11.55 -21.83 5.13
C ALA A 136 -11.14 -22.88 6.17
N ALA A 137 -10.80 -22.47 7.40
CA ALA A 137 -10.49 -23.38 8.50
C ALA A 137 -11.68 -24.30 8.86
N ILE A 138 -12.88 -23.75 8.88
CA ILE A 138 -14.11 -24.52 9.10
C ILE A 138 -14.32 -25.52 7.96
N LEU A 139 -14.23 -25.11 6.70
CA LEU A 139 -14.39 -26.00 5.56
C LEU A 139 -13.36 -27.13 5.53
N ALA A 140 -12.08 -26.82 5.79
CA ALA A 140 -11.02 -27.81 5.88
C ALA A 140 -11.32 -28.84 6.99
N SER A 141 -11.71 -28.36 8.17
CA SER A 141 -12.04 -29.22 9.30
C SER A 141 -13.22 -30.15 9.01
N LEU A 142 -14.29 -29.64 8.42
CA LEU A 142 -15.47 -30.43 8.04
C LEU A 142 -15.14 -31.45 6.96
N ALA A 143 -14.33 -31.08 5.98
CA ALA A 143 -13.90 -31.97 4.90
C ALA A 143 -13.08 -33.16 5.45
N VAL A 144 -12.18 -32.90 6.41
CA VAL A 144 -11.41 -33.97 7.06
C VAL A 144 -12.32 -34.81 7.97
N LEU A 145 -13.22 -34.19 8.73
CA LEU A 145 -14.08 -34.89 9.69
C LEU A 145 -15.05 -35.84 9.01
N PHE A 146 -15.69 -35.42 7.91
CA PHE A 146 -16.75 -36.21 7.24
C PHE A 146 -16.24 -37.10 6.09
N PHE A 147 -15.19 -36.65 5.41
CA PHE A 147 -14.72 -37.29 4.18
C PHE A 147 -13.28 -37.83 4.28
N GLY A 148 -12.53 -37.46 5.33
CA GLY A 148 -11.11 -37.80 5.45
C GLY A 148 -10.21 -37.08 4.40
N TRP A 149 -10.67 -35.98 3.80
CA TRP A 149 -9.97 -35.28 2.72
C TRP A 149 -8.88 -34.35 3.27
N LEU A 150 -7.68 -34.89 3.42
CA LEU A 150 -6.52 -34.15 3.94
C LEU A 150 -6.00 -33.07 3.00
N TYR A 151 -6.33 -33.12 1.71
CA TYR A 151 -5.88 -32.16 0.70
C TYR A 151 -6.59 -30.80 0.79
N VAL A 152 -7.71 -30.71 1.49
CA VAL A 152 -8.55 -29.50 1.52
C VAL A 152 -7.87 -28.38 2.29
N ASP A 153 -7.21 -28.67 3.42
CA ASP A 153 -6.47 -27.68 4.19
C ASP A 153 -5.37 -27.00 3.36
N PRO A 154 -4.39 -27.72 2.77
CA PRO A 154 -3.37 -27.07 1.97
C PRO A 154 -3.92 -26.44 0.68
N ALA A 155 -5.01 -26.97 0.09
CA ALA A 155 -5.62 -26.35 -1.09
C ALA A 155 -6.26 -24.99 -0.78
N LEU A 156 -7.02 -24.89 0.30
CA LEU A 156 -7.62 -23.62 0.75
C LEU A 156 -6.53 -22.64 1.20
N THR A 157 -5.51 -23.12 1.90
CA THR A 157 -4.36 -22.32 2.29
C THR A 157 -3.61 -21.75 1.10
N MET A 158 -3.48 -22.51 0.02
CA MET A 158 -2.90 -22.02 -1.24
C MET A 158 -3.70 -20.86 -1.83
N VAL A 159 -5.04 -20.93 -1.79
CA VAL A 159 -5.89 -19.82 -2.25
C VAL A 159 -5.65 -18.56 -1.40
N ILE A 160 -5.59 -18.71 -0.07
CA ILE A 160 -5.28 -17.60 0.85
C ILE A 160 -3.89 -17.02 0.52
N ALA A 161 -2.87 -17.86 0.36
CA ALA A 161 -1.52 -17.43 0.02
C ALA A 161 -1.46 -16.62 -1.29
N LEU A 162 -2.23 -16.99 -2.31
CA LEU A 162 -2.31 -16.25 -3.58
C LEU A 162 -2.97 -14.87 -3.40
N ILE A 163 -3.99 -14.77 -2.56
CA ILE A 163 -4.64 -13.50 -2.23
C ILE A 163 -3.65 -12.59 -1.48
N LEU A 164 -2.93 -13.11 -0.47
CA LEU A 164 -1.89 -12.40 0.26
C LEU A 164 -0.75 -11.93 -0.65
N PHE A 165 -0.29 -12.81 -1.54
CA PHE A 165 0.75 -12.49 -2.52
C PHE A 165 0.37 -11.30 -3.39
N ARG A 166 -0.87 -11.30 -3.91
CA ARG A 166 -1.37 -10.22 -4.75
C ARG A 166 -1.45 -8.89 -3.97
N GLY A 167 -1.93 -8.92 -2.72
CA GLY A 167 -1.98 -7.75 -1.84
C GLY A 167 -0.59 -7.20 -1.54
N ALA A 168 0.33 -8.07 -1.12
CA ALA A 168 1.72 -7.73 -0.82
C ALA A 168 2.44 -7.13 -2.03
N TYR A 169 2.24 -7.71 -3.22
CA TYR A 169 2.82 -7.18 -4.47
C TYR A 169 2.34 -5.76 -4.77
N GLY A 170 1.04 -5.47 -4.58
CA GLY A 170 0.50 -4.11 -4.76
C GLY A 170 1.17 -3.11 -3.83
N VAL A 171 1.21 -3.39 -2.53
CA VAL A 171 1.84 -2.52 -1.52
C VAL A 171 3.32 -2.29 -1.81
N LEU A 172 4.06 -3.34 -2.19
CA LEU A 172 5.47 -3.23 -2.56
C LEU A 172 5.67 -2.37 -3.79
N LYS A 173 4.90 -2.61 -4.85
CA LYS A 173 4.98 -1.83 -6.09
C LYS A 173 4.78 -0.34 -5.81
N ASP A 174 3.72 0.01 -5.08
CA ASP A 174 3.39 1.40 -4.79
C ASP A 174 4.46 2.04 -3.90
N SER A 175 4.95 1.33 -2.89
CA SER A 175 6.02 1.81 -2.02
C SER A 175 7.34 2.01 -2.78
N ILE A 176 7.72 1.08 -3.66
CA ILE A 176 8.93 1.18 -4.49
C ILE A 176 8.82 2.38 -5.43
N MET A 177 7.67 2.58 -6.08
CA MET A 177 7.47 3.73 -6.97
C MET A 177 7.68 5.06 -6.24
N ILE A 178 7.17 5.19 -5.00
CA ILE A 178 7.38 6.39 -4.19
C ILE A 178 8.86 6.54 -3.76
N LEU A 179 9.52 5.42 -3.36
CA LEU A 179 10.92 5.46 -2.91
C LEU A 179 11.89 5.77 -4.04
N LEU A 180 11.56 5.38 -5.28
CA LEU A 180 12.33 5.67 -6.50
C LEU A 180 11.97 7.01 -7.15
N ASP A 181 11.23 7.88 -6.47
CA ASP A 181 10.76 9.15 -7.00
C ASP A 181 9.99 9.03 -8.33
N GLY A 182 9.25 7.91 -8.49
CA GLY A 182 8.42 7.67 -9.67
C GLY A 182 7.25 8.63 -9.77
N VAL A 183 6.77 8.84 -11.00
CA VAL A 183 5.62 9.69 -11.27
C VAL A 183 4.39 9.15 -10.52
N PRO A 184 3.66 10.00 -9.77
CA PRO A 184 2.51 9.56 -9.00
C PRO A 184 1.42 8.96 -9.90
N PRO A 185 0.70 7.91 -9.44
CA PRO A 185 -0.41 7.35 -10.20
C PRO A 185 -1.47 8.41 -10.54
N GLY A 186 -1.91 8.43 -11.78
CA GLY A 186 -2.91 9.40 -12.27
C GLY A 186 -2.34 10.72 -12.75
N PHE A 187 -1.01 10.91 -12.74
CA PHE A 187 -0.37 12.08 -13.32
C PHE A 187 0.15 11.77 -14.73
N ASP A 188 -0.24 12.58 -15.69
CA ASP A 188 0.35 12.62 -17.02
C ASP A 188 1.14 13.93 -17.17
N LEU A 189 2.47 13.81 -17.25
CA LEU A 189 3.35 14.96 -17.39
C LEU A 189 3.09 15.74 -18.68
N THR A 190 2.62 15.07 -19.73
CA THR A 190 2.25 15.70 -21.01
C THR A 190 1.00 16.56 -20.85
N GLU A 191 0.00 16.05 -20.15
CA GLU A 191 -1.23 16.77 -19.81
C GLU A 191 -0.92 18.01 -18.96
N ILE A 192 -0.07 17.86 -17.94
CA ILE A 192 0.36 18.99 -17.08
C ILE A 192 1.02 20.07 -17.92
N LYS A 193 1.99 19.73 -18.79
CA LYS A 193 2.66 20.67 -19.68
C LYS A 193 1.66 21.42 -20.56
N GLN A 194 0.74 20.68 -21.19
CA GLN A 194 -0.23 21.26 -22.10
C GLN A 194 -1.22 22.19 -21.38
N THR A 195 -1.76 21.74 -20.25
CA THR A 195 -2.69 22.55 -19.44
C THR A 195 -2.05 23.86 -18.97
N LEU A 196 -0.79 23.80 -18.53
CA LEU A 196 -0.07 25.01 -18.11
C LEU A 196 0.17 25.98 -19.27
N LYS A 197 0.50 25.49 -20.48
CA LYS A 197 0.66 26.33 -21.67
C LYS A 197 -0.66 26.97 -22.10
N ASP A 198 -1.75 26.23 -22.07
CA ASP A 198 -3.06 26.70 -22.53
C ASP A 198 -3.69 27.69 -21.54
N GLN A 199 -3.53 27.49 -20.24
CA GLN A 199 -4.18 28.30 -19.21
C GLN A 199 -3.32 29.49 -18.72
N CYS A 200 -1.98 29.40 -18.80
CA CYS A 200 -1.10 30.48 -18.38
C CYS A 200 -0.55 31.27 -19.59
N ARG A 201 -1.21 32.37 -19.97
CA ARG A 201 -0.83 33.19 -21.10
C ARG A 201 0.57 33.82 -21.06
N LEU A 202 1.20 33.84 -19.89
CA LEU A 202 2.54 34.38 -19.69
C LEU A 202 3.63 33.38 -20.04
N VAL A 203 3.28 32.10 -20.16
CA VAL A 203 4.20 31.01 -20.41
C VAL A 203 4.30 30.75 -21.92
N VAL A 204 5.52 30.73 -22.44
CA VAL A 204 5.85 30.40 -23.84
C VAL A 204 6.11 28.88 -23.96
N ASP A 205 6.89 28.35 -23.02
CA ASP A 205 7.24 26.92 -22.99
C ASP A 205 7.34 26.37 -21.57
N ILE A 206 7.05 25.07 -21.44
CA ILE A 206 7.22 24.28 -20.20
C ILE A 206 8.06 23.05 -20.51
N HIS A 207 9.19 22.89 -19.82
CA HIS A 207 10.09 21.75 -19.99
C HIS A 207 10.71 21.33 -18.63
N HIS A 208 11.54 20.29 -18.61
CA HIS A 208 12.16 19.71 -17.42
C HIS A 208 11.14 19.48 -16.28
N VAL A 209 9.98 18.89 -16.64
CA VAL A 209 8.92 18.60 -15.67
C VAL A 209 9.22 17.27 -15.00
N HIS A 210 9.43 17.31 -13.69
CA HIS A 210 9.58 16.13 -12.85
C HIS A 210 8.50 16.14 -11.77
N ALA A 211 7.81 15.01 -11.61
CA ALA A 211 6.82 14.83 -10.55
C ALA A 211 7.11 13.56 -9.79
N TRP A 212 7.01 13.62 -8.48
CA TRP A 212 7.19 12.48 -7.59
C TRP A 212 6.27 12.61 -6.37
N SER A 213 6.18 11.58 -5.55
CA SER A 213 5.45 11.63 -4.28
C SER A 213 6.39 11.58 -3.09
N LEU A 214 6.16 12.44 -2.10
CA LEU A 214 6.83 12.33 -0.80
C LEU A 214 6.18 11.22 0.06
N THR A 215 4.84 11.16 0.00
CA THR A 215 3.98 10.10 0.55
C THR A 215 2.83 9.87 -0.42
N SER A 216 1.98 8.85 -0.21
CA SER A 216 0.85 8.51 -1.09
C SER A 216 -0.09 9.69 -1.41
N ASN A 217 -0.15 10.71 -0.54
CA ASN A 217 -1.06 11.84 -0.68
C ASN A 217 -0.33 13.20 -0.79
N ARG A 218 0.97 13.21 -1.07
CA ARG A 218 1.76 14.45 -1.10
C ARG A 218 2.62 14.51 -2.36
N PRO A 219 2.01 14.83 -3.51
CA PRO A 219 2.74 15.00 -4.77
C PRO A 219 3.61 16.26 -4.71
N MET A 220 4.77 16.17 -5.33
CA MET A 220 5.75 17.22 -5.50
C MET A 220 6.02 17.40 -6.99
N LEU A 221 6.35 18.62 -7.40
CA LEU A 221 6.65 18.89 -8.80
C LEU A 221 7.74 19.94 -8.93
N THR A 222 8.65 19.73 -9.90
CA THR A 222 9.55 20.75 -10.40
C THR A 222 9.34 20.93 -11.88
N LEU A 223 9.49 22.17 -12.37
CA LEU A 223 9.45 22.47 -13.79
C LEU A 223 10.22 23.75 -14.13
N HIS A 224 10.60 23.87 -15.40
CA HIS A 224 11.09 25.11 -15.99
C HIS A 224 9.99 25.74 -16.84
N ALA A 225 9.81 27.04 -16.67
CA ALA A 225 8.81 27.82 -17.39
C ALA A 225 9.50 29.00 -18.09
N GLN A 226 9.47 29.00 -19.43
CA GLN A 226 9.96 30.09 -20.25
C GLN A 226 8.88 31.17 -20.37
N ILE A 227 9.25 32.42 -20.08
CA ILE A 227 8.41 33.62 -20.22
C ILE A 227 9.15 34.67 -21.02
N THR A 228 8.41 35.66 -21.57
CA THR A 228 8.97 36.72 -22.41
C THR A 228 9.37 37.96 -21.64
N ASP A 229 8.82 38.19 -20.44
CA ASP A 229 8.97 39.43 -19.69
C ASP A 229 9.36 39.13 -18.24
N SER A 230 10.56 39.57 -17.86
CA SER A 230 11.10 39.38 -16.50
C SER A 230 10.24 40.01 -15.40
N ASP A 231 9.60 41.15 -15.70
CA ASP A 231 8.80 41.87 -14.69
C ASP A 231 7.52 41.11 -14.31
N GLN A 232 7.12 40.13 -15.14
CA GLN A 232 5.96 39.28 -14.91
C GLN A 232 6.28 37.94 -14.21
N SER A 233 7.55 37.70 -13.83
CA SER A 233 8.00 36.44 -13.25
C SER A 233 7.18 36.00 -12.02
N ILE A 234 6.90 36.91 -11.09
CA ILE A 234 6.13 36.61 -9.88
C ILE A 234 4.67 36.27 -10.22
N VAL A 235 4.10 36.96 -11.22
CA VAL A 235 2.72 36.73 -11.65
C VAL A 235 2.61 35.37 -12.34
N ALA A 236 3.58 35.03 -13.19
CA ALA A 236 3.66 33.73 -13.86
C ALA A 236 3.75 32.57 -12.84
N VAL A 237 4.67 32.67 -11.86
CA VAL A 237 4.80 31.67 -10.78
C VAL A 237 3.49 31.49 -10.02
N LYS A 238 2.82 32.58 -9.64
CA LYS A 238 1.52 32.50 -8.92
C LYS A 238 0.44 31.83 -9.76
N SER A 239 0.37 32.18 -11.07
CA SER A 239 -0.59 31.58 -11.99
C SER A 239 -0.35 30.09 -12.17
N ILE A 240 0.89 29.66 -12.44
CA ILE A 240 1.25 28.26 -12.57
C ILE A 240 0.91 27.49 -11.29
N LYS A 241 1.27 28.00 -10.11
CA LYS A 241 0.95 27.35 -8.83
C LYS A 241 -0.55 27.24 -8.59
N ALA A 242 -1.33 28.23 -8.99
CA ALA A 242 -2.78 28.19 -8.86
C ALA A 242 -3.38 27.09 -9.75
N ILE A 243 -2.93 26.97 -11.01
CA ILE A 243 -3.37 25.93 -11.93
C ILE A 243 -2.97 24.55 -11.42
N LEU A 244 -1.71 24.35 -10.99
CA LEU A 244 -1.24 23.08 -10.44
C LEU A 244 -2.04 22.63 -9.21
N LYS A 245 -2.45 23.57 -8.37
CA LYS A 245 -3.28 23.29 -7.19
C LYS A 245 -4.72 22.95 -7.57
N GLN A 246 -5.33 23.69 -8.47
CA GLN A 246 -6.74 23.54 -8.83
C GLN A 246 -7.00 22.31 -9.69
N GLU A 247 -6.17 22.07 -10.72
CA GLU A 247 -6.39 21.01 -11.71
C GLU A 247 -5.74 19.68 -11.26
N PHE A 248 -4.57 19.75 -10.60
CA PHE A 248 -3.76 18.57 -10.30
C PHE A 248 -3.57 18.30 -8.80
N GLN A 249 -4.11 19.15 -7.92
CA GLN A 249 -3.99 19.02 -6.46
C GLN A 249 -2.53 19.01 -5.97
N ILE A 250 -1.63 19.71 -6.69
CA ILE A 250 -0.22 19.84 -6.33
C ILE A 250 -0.05 21.11 -5.48
N ASP A 251 0.14 20.94 -4.18
CA ASP A 251 0.33 22.05 -3.23
C ASP A 251 1.77 22.55 -3.19
N HIS A 252 2.74 21.69 -3.50
CA HIS A 252 4.16 22.03 -3.43
C HIS A 252 4.84 21.86 -4.79
N SER A 253 5.30 22.98 -5.35
CA SER A 253 6.04 22.98 -6.62
C SER A 253 7.19 23.99 -6.58
N THR A 254 8.29 23.65 -7.25
CA THR A 254 9.42 24.53 -7.53
C THR A 254 9.40 24.86 -9.02
N ILE A 255 9.41 26.16 -9.34
CA ILE A 255 9.31 26.65 -10.71
C ILE A 255 10.54 27.51 -10.99
N GLN A 256 11.35 27.08 -11.95
CA GLN A 256 12.45 27.88 -12.49
C GLN A 256 11.89 28.73 -13.63
N ILE A 257 12.07 30.04 -13.55
CA ILE A 257 11.67 30.97 -14.61
C ILE A 257 12.86 31.21 -15.52
N GLU A 258 12.63 31.14 -16.81
CA GLU A 258 13.62 31.35 -17.87
C GLU A 258 13.14 32.43 -18.86
N LEU A 259 14.08 33.25 -19.34
CA LEU A 259 13.83 34.32 -20.31
C LEU A 259 14.39 33.98 -21.68
N GLU A 260 15.60 33.45 -21.69
CA GLU A 260 16.36 33.02 -22.87
C GLU A 260 16.73 31.56 -22.61
N GLY A 261 16.88 30.69 -23.51
CA GLY A 261 17.18 29.25 -23.43
C GLY A 261 17.46 28.62 -22.05
N CYS A 262 17.33 27.33 -21.96
CA CYS A 262 17.50 26.60 -20.68
C CYS A 262 18.99 26.53 -20.30
N PRO A 263 19.41 26.98 -19.12
CA PRO A 263 20.81 26.88 -18.69
C PRO A 263 21.28 25.42 -18.47
N ASP A 264 20.35 24.48 -18.34
CA ASP A 264 20.64 23.06 -18.10
C ASP A 264 20.74 22.24 -19.41
N GLU A 265 20.54 22.85 -20.58
CA GLU A 265 20.63 22.14 -21.90
C GLU A 265 22.07 21.81 -22.33
N GLU A 266 23.09 22.46 -21.77
CA GLU A 266 24.51 22.22 -22.14
C GLU A 266 25.10 20.92 -21.57
N GLY A 267 24.36 20.17 -20.78
CA GLY A 267 24.75 18.90 -20.17
C GLY A 267 23.91 17.73 -20.63
N SER A 268 23.89 17.42 -21.92
CA SER A 268 23.32 16.22 -22.55
C SER A 268 23.04 15.02 -21.64
N HIS A 269 21.88 15.00 -20.99
CA HIS A 269 21.22 13.76 -20.67
C HIS A 269 19.77 13.92 -21.10
N SER A 270 19.45 13.38 -22.28
CA SER A 270 18.09 13.13 -22.75
C SER A 270 17.36 12.32 -21.67
N HIS A 271 16.48 12.97 -20.94
CA HIS A 271 15.51 12.33 -20.06
C HIS A 271 14.15 12.25 -20.75
#